data_b1ec9656134844d309b3b30de38ac599
#
_entry.id   b1ec9656134844d309b3b30de38ac599
#
_cell.length_a   1.000
_cell.length_b   1.000
_cell.length_c   1.000
_cell.angle_alpha   90.00
_cell.angle_beta   90.00
_cell.angle_gamma   90.00
#
_symmetry.space_group_name_H-M   'P 1'
#
loop_
_entity.id
_entity.type
_entity.pdbx_description
1 polymer ?
#
loop_
_entity_poly.entity_id
_entity_poly.type
_entity_poly.pdbx_seq_one_letter_code
_entity_poly.pdbx_strand_id
1 'polypeptide(L)'
;MTMMNKRLAALSVLVAILIALCSGCHGGMRSETVIIPGAEEEHAADPASKPFQVKTIYRLPVSDTDNAQLLGWTNSDSVVGLFQAPGSATRLTQNLQRSSPPYENLEVLQNVDAYLKYIVMSPNGKYITGIKITDDSHVLKSISLSDGVEQIIETINPRQTQVFSGPFWSDNSRYISYLLMDAATYNGRIQTDLDIPAGSAIKLAVYDTTTGQISSYPLSGLEITGWITRVKMSDDGQSVLFAAEQNKRTASLGLGRIHGSGIHIEYGHEEVGEQMAWLNQDQFVFLGIDGTLYEYDRRNKALSILLEKVISFQLSPDRKYIAYSKKDNDSVSIFAGKLQGNNILYNESVYQGFVPTEMFWSLNNDSLMINGKKIYSTEKELTNTEPGPALYNQPLIIKFQ
;
A
#
# COMPACT_ATOMS: atom_id res chain seq x y z
N MET A 1 42.70 39.43 50.22
CA MET A 1 41.47 38.60 50.12
C MET A 1 40.67 38.79 48.79
N THR A 2 41.04 39.72 47.94
CA THR A 2 40.29 40.12 46.74
C THR A 2 40.71 39.41 45.42
N MET A 3 41.88 38.79 45.36
CA MET A 3 42.33 38.11 44.13
C MET A 3 41.85 36.66 44.00
N MET A 4 41.60 35.97 45.12
CA MET A 4 41.16 34.58 45.15
C MET A 4 39.70 34.42 44.70
N ASN A 5 38.85 35.37 45.05
CA ASN A 5 37.44 35.37 44.67
C ASN A 5 37.22 35.62 43.16
N LYS A 6 38.08 36.41 42.52
CA LYS A 6 37.98 36.63 41.06
C LYS A 6 38.38 35.39 40.23
N ARG A 7 39.35 34.57 40.74
CA ARG A 7 39.72 33.32 40.07
C ARG A 7 38.71 32.21 40.24
N LEU A 8 38.02 32.15 41.41
CA LEU A 8 36.90 31.22 41.61
C LEU A 8 35.69 31.60 40.75
N ALA A 9 35.36 32.88 40.61
CA ALA A 9 34.28 33.32 39.74
C ALA A 9 34.58 33.07 38.26
N ALA A 10 35.78 33.23 37.78
CA ALA A 10 36.19 32.94 36.42
C ALA A 10 36.13 31.44 36.13
N LEU A 11 36.50 30.58 37.11
CA LEU A 11 36.47 29.12 36.98
C LEU A 11 35.00 28.61 36.90
N SER A 12 34.11 29.19 37.73
CA SER A 12 32.70 28.81 37.71
C SER A 12 31.99 29.19 36.39
N VAL A 13 32.33 30.35 35.81
CA VAL A 13 31.80 30.77 34.48
C VAL A 13 32.36 29.85 33.38
N LEU A 14 33.63 29.46 33.45
CA LEU A 14 34.23 28.54 32.47
C LEU A 14 33.56 27.15 32.50
N VAL A 15 33.31 26.62 33.71
CA VAL A 15 32.59 25.35 33.89
C VAL A 15 31.14 25.41 33.41
N ALA A 16 30.45 26.51 33.65
CA ALA A 16 29.08 26.73 33.17
C ALA A 16 29.01 26.79 31.61
N ILE A 17 30.00 27.42 30.97
CA ILE A 17 30.11 27.48 29.51
C ILE A 17 30.47 26.09 28.96
N LEU A 18 31.33 25.29 29.60
CA LEU A 18 31.62 23.92 29.20
C LEU A 18 30.37 23.01 29.30
N ILE A 19 29.57 23.14 30.36
CA ILE A 19 28.34 22.38 30.54
C ILE A 19 27.29 22.80 29.48
N ALA A 20 27.19 24.08 29.13
CA ALA A 20 26.29 24.56 28.08
C ALA A 20 26.74 24.09 26.69
N LEU A 21 28.04 23.91 26.43
CA LEU A 21 28.54 23.37 25.17
C LEU A 21 28.34 21.84 25.07
N CYS A 22 28.26 21.13 26.19
CA CYS A 22 27.97 19.69 26.19
C CYS A 22 26.48 19.36 26.12
N SER A 23 25.56 20.30 26.42
CA SER A 23 24.13 20.10 26.34
C SER A 23 23.51 20.46 24.96
N GLY A 24 24.34 20.89 24.00
CA GLY A 24 23.93 21.31 22.66
C GLY A 24 23.76 20.20 21.62
N CYS A 25 23.82 18.91 21.98
CA CYS A 25 23.65 17.80 21.05
C CYS A 25 22.52 16.88 21.47
N HIS A 26 21.27 17.39 21.50
CA HIS A 26 20.06 16.58 21.55
C HIS A 26 19.07 16.97 20.44
N GLY A 27 19.60 17.40 19.30
CA GLY A 27 18.91 17.31 18.03
C GLY A 27 19.30 15.97 17.40
N GLY A 28 18.58 14.91 17.72
CA GLY A 28 18.91 13.57 17.23
C GLY A 28 18.63 13.45 15.75
N MET A 29 19.58 13.79 14.90
CA MET A 29 19.76 13.07 13.65
C MET A 29 20.17 11.66 14.06
N ARG A 30 19.20 10.74 14.12
CA ARG A 30 19.51 9.31 14.17
C ARG A 30 20.24 9.03 12.87
N SER A 31 21.53 8.69 12.94
CA SER A 31 22.26 8.16 11.80
C SER A 31 21.62 6.82 11.46
N GLU A 32 20.78 6.78 10.42
CA GLU A 32 20.32 5.53 9.85
C GLU A 32 21.52 4.85 9.21
N THR A 33 21.80 3.61 9.63
CA THR A 33 22.79 2.79 8.95
C THR A 33 22.13 2.17 7.73
N VAL A 34 22.42 2.70 6.55
CA VAL A 34 21.98 2.11 5.28
C VAL A 34 22.96 0.98 4.94
N ILE A 35 22.46 -0.25 4.95
CA ILE A 35 23.23 -1.43 4.52
C ILE A 35 23.02 -1.58 3.01
N ILE A 36 24.06 -1.34 2.22
CA ILE A 36 24.08 -1.67 0.80
C ILE A 36 24.56 -3.11 0.69
N PRO A 37 23.72 -4.07 0.23
CA PRO A 37 24.19 -5.43 0.01
C PRO A 37 25.37 -5.41 -0.95
N GLY A 38 26.46 -6.03 -0.57
CA GLY A 38 27.58 -6.26 -1.48
C GLY A 38 27.08 -7.02 -2.69
N ALA A 39 27.57 -6.69 -3.88
CA ALA A 39 27.35 -7.50 -5.08
C ALA A 39 28.01 -8.88 -4.80
N GLU A 40 27.25 -9.78 -4.17
CA GLU A 40 27.63 -11.19 -4.15
C GLU A 40 27.59 -11.65 -5.59
N GLU A 41 28.66 -12.25 -6.07
CA GLU A 41 28.76 -12.86 -7.39
C GLU A 41 27.51 -13.75 -7.57
N GLU A 42 26.71 -13.45 -8.61
CA GLU A 42 25.63 -14.30 -9.04
C GLU A 42 26.22 -15.71 -9.25
N HIS A 43 26.04 -16.58 -8.29
CA HIS A 43 26.22 -17.99 -8.52
C HIS A 43 25.27 -18.36 -9.65
N ALA A 44 25.82 -18.67 -10.81
CA ALA A 44 25.07 -19.08 -11.98
C ALA A 44 24.07 -20.16 -11.57
N ALA A 45 22.81 -19.76 -11.40
CA ALA A 45 21.76 -20.67 -11.03
C ALA A 45 21.61 -21.70 -12.15
N ASP A 46 21.43 -22.95 -11.77
CA ASP A 46 21.15 -24.04 -12.69
C ASP A 46 20.01 -23.61 -13.64
N PRO A 47 20.20 -23.60 -14.97
CA PRO A 47 19.17 -23.19 -15.93
C PRO A 47 17.84 -23.96 -15.81
N ALA A 48 17.83 -25.09 -15.12
CA ALA A 48 16.62 -25.89 -14.85
C ALA A 48 15.71 -25.32 -13.74
N SER A 49 16.10 -24.24 -13.04
CA SER A 49 15.37 -23.71 -11.86
C SER A 49 14.96 -22.25 -11.96
N LYS A 50 14.61 -21.74 -13.14
CA LYS A 50 14.09 -20.36 -13.27
C LYS A 50 12.62 -20.30 -12.86
N PRO A 51 12.29 -19.85 -11.63
CA PRO A 51 10.93 -19.96 -11.08
C PRO A 51 9.90 -19.04 -11.75
N PHE A 52 10.37 -18.06 -12.53
CA PHE A 52 9.51 -17.06 -13.18
C PHE A 52 9.56 -17.12 -14.70
N GLN A 53 9.87 -18.30 -15.25
CA GLN A 53 9.76 -18.48 -16.69
C GLN A 53 8.29 -18.36 -17.11
N VAL A 54 8.00 -17.40 -18.00
CA VAL A 54 6.64 -17.14 -18.49
C VAL A 54 6.17 -18.32 -19.33
N LYS A 55 5.07 -18.95 -18.92
CA LYS A 55 4.44 -20.03 -19.65
C LYS A 55 3.39 -19.51 -20.62
N THR A 56 2.53 -18.62 -20.16
CA THR A 56 1.40 -18.09 -20.93
C THR A 56 1.03 -16.70 -20.43
N ILE A 57 0.58 -15.85 -21.35
CA ILE A 57 0.01 -14.54 -21.03
C ILE A 57 -1.43 -14.54 -21.55
N TYR A 58 -2.36 -14.27 -20.64
CA TYR A 58 -3.77 -14.10 -20.95
C TYR A 58 -4.13 -12.61 -20.90
N ARG A 59 -5.13 -12.23 -21.69
CA ARG A 59 -5.76 -10.90 -21.61
C ARG A 59 -7.18 -11.07 -21.13
N LEU A 60 -7.58 -10.29 -20.12
CA LEU A 60 -8.96 -10.32 -19.66
C LEU A 60 -9.87 -9.63 -20.70
N PRO A 61 -11.08 -10.17 -20.92
CA PRO A 61 -12.04 -9.65 -21.90
C PRO A 61 -12.76 -8.41 -21.35
N VAL A 62 -12.01 -7.41 -20.89
CA VAL A 62 -12.53 -6.16 -20.33
C VAL A 62 -12.35 -5.06 -21.38
N SER A 63 -13.45 -4.53 -21.91
CA SER A 63 -13.44 -3.58 -23.02
C SER A 63 -13.28 -2.12 -22.60
N ASP A 64 -13.54 -1.79 -21.34
CA ASP A 64 -13.46 -0.41 -20.83
C ASP A 64 -12.87 -0.44 -19.42
N THR A 65 -11.57 -0.15 -19.34
CA THR A 65 -10.82 -0.21 -18.10
C THR A 65 -10.93 1.06 -17.26
N ASP A 66 -11.43 2.15 -17.81
CA ASP A 66 -11.56 3.41 -17.05
C ASP A 66 -12.67 3.30 -16.00
N ASN A 67 -13.61 2.34 -16.18
CA ASN A 67 -14.68 2.05 -15.23
C ASN A 67 -14.58 0.66 -14.58
N ALA A 68 -13.53 -0.10 -14.87
CA ALA A 68 -13.29 -1.41 -14.29
C ALA A 68 -12.36 -1.29 -13.08
N GLN A 69 -12.74 -1.91 -11.98
CA GLN A 69 -11.90 -2.07 -10.80
C GLN A 69 -11.53 -3.55 -10.65
N LEU A 70 -10.28 -3.89 -10.86
CA LEU A 70 -9.77 -5.20 -10.50
C LEU A 70 -9.64 -5.28 -8.98
N LEU A 71 -10.10 -6.39 -8.40
CA LEU A 71 -10.08 -6.58 -6.95
C LEU A 71 -9.01 -7.57 -6.52
N GLY A 72 -8.70 -8.58 -7.36
CA GLY A 72 -7.65 -9.57 -7.09
C GLY A 72 -8.08 -11.00 -7.40
N TRP A 73 -7.45 -11.98 -6.71
CA TRP A 73 -7.64 -13.40 -6.89
C TRP A 73 -8.57 -13.99 -5.84
N THR A 74 -9.62 -14.70 -6.26
CA THR A 74 -10.56 -15.37 -5.33
C THR A 74 -10.18 -16.81 -4.99
N ASN A 75 -9.35 -17.43 -5.84
CA ASN A 75 -8.73 -18.74 -5.59
C ASN A 75 -7.39 -18.79 -6.35
N SER A 76 -6.82 -19.98 -6.55
CA SER A 76 -5.53 -20.13 -7.21
C SER A 76 -5.48 -19.60 -8.64
N ASP A 77 -6.61 -19.56 -9.35
CA ASP A 77 -6.64 -19.29 -10.79
C ASP A 77 -7.81 -18.42 -11.26
N SER A 78 -8.68 -17.97 -10.38
CA SER A 78 -9.81 -17.11 -10.76
C SER A 78 -9.64 -15.69 -10.21
N VAL A 79 -9.92 -14.71 -11.05
CA VAL A 79 -9.84 -13.28 -10.72
C VAL A 79 -11.22 -12.67 -10.61
N VAL A 80 -11.33 -11.65 -9.75
CA VAL A 80 -12.58 -10.93 -9.49
C VAL A 80 -12.38 -9.44 -9.70
N GLY A 81 -13.39 -8.80 -10.25
CA GLY A 81 -13.43 -7.35 -10.43
C GLY A 81 -14.87 -6.83 -10.53
N LEU A 82 -14.97 -5.52 -10.51
CA LEU A 82 -16.19 -4.78 -10.78
C LEU A 82 -16.09 -4.26 -12.21
N PHE A 83 -16.92 -4.79 -13.08
CA PHE A 83 -16.94 -4.42 -14.48
C PHE A 83 -18.31 -3.89 -14.88
N GLN A 84 -18.36 -2.83 -15.68
CA GLN A 84 -19.60 -2.37 -16.25
C GLN A 84 -20.05 -3.31 -17.35
N ALA A 85 -21.34 -3.66 -17.35
CA ALA A 85 -21.91 -4.38 -18.49
C ALA A 85 -21.91 -3.47 -19.72
N PRO A 86 -21.50 -3.96 -20.91
CA PRO A 86 -21.58 -3.21 -22.15
C PRO A 86 -23.01 -2.69 -22.38
N GLY A 87 -23.19 -1.39 -22.62
CA GLY A 87 -24.50 -0.78 -22.87
C GLY A 87 -25.34 -0.45 -21.63
N SER A 88 -24.84 -0.66 -20.42
CA SER A 88 -25.52 -0.24 -19.18
C SER A 88 -25.41 1.27 -19.01
N ALA A 89 -26.51 2.00 -19.37
CA ALA A 89 -26.60 3.44 -19.14
C ALA A 89 -26.88 3.83 -17.68
N THR A 90 -27.12 2.86 -16.81
CA THR A 90 -27.48 3.10 -15.42
C THR A 90 -26.25 2.87 -14.51
N ARG A 91 -25.72 3.97 -13.96
CA ARG A 91 -24.63 3.97 -12.98
C ARG A 91 -25.02 3.38 -11.61
N LEU A 92 -26.17 2.74 -11.49
CA LEU A 92 -26.77 2.36 -10.20
C LEU A 92 -26.39 0.98 -9.70
N THR A 93 -25.86 0.10 -10.56
CA THR A 93 -25.37 -1.22 -10.14
C THR A 93 -24.03 -1.52 -10.79
N GLN A 94 -23.10 -2.02 -10.00
CA GLN A 94 -21.85 -2.57 -10.49
C GLN A 94 -21.96 -4.09 -10.44
N ASN A 95 -21.53 -4.75 -11.50
CA ASN A 95 -21.50 -6.21 -11.52
C ASN A 95 -20.17 -6.70 -10.95
N LEU A 96 -20.24 -7.42 -9.85
CA LEU A 96 -19.12 -8.21 -9.37
C LEU A 96 -19.02 -9.44 -10.29
N GLN A 97 -17.92 -9.56 -10.97
CA GLN A 97 -17.71 -10.61 -11.97
C GLN A 97 -16.43 -11.38 -11.71
N ARG A 98 -16.42 -12.64 -12.08
CA ARG A 98 -15.30 -13.55 -12.03
C ARG A 98 -14.86 -13.95 -13.42
N SER A 99 -13.55 -14.11 -13.62
CA SER A 99 -12.99 -14.77 -14.80
C SER A 99 -12.07 -15.91 -14.37
N SER A 100 -12.21 -17.03 -15.03
CA SER A 100 -11.41 -18.24 -14.78
C SER A 100 -10.75 -18.71 -16.10
N PRO A 101 -9.66 -19.50 -16.04
CA PRO A 101 -9.00 -19.97 -17.25
C PRO A 101 -9.99 -20.59 -18.25
N PRO A 102 -9.84 -20.30 -19.55
CA PRO A 102 -8.78 -19.55 -20.23
C PRO A 102 -8.97 -18.02 -20.22
N TYR A 103 -9.80 -17.46 -19.34
CA TYR A 103 -10.09 -16.03 -19.15
C TYR A 103 -10.78 -15.36 -20.35
N GLU A 104 -11.58 -16.10 -21.09
CA GLU A 104 -12.32 -15.60 -22.25
C GLU A 104 -13.67 -15.01 -21.88
N ASN A 105 -14.20 -15.38 -20.72
CA ASN A 105 -15.53 -14.99 -20.28
C ASN A 105 -15.54 -14.37 -18.88
N LEU A 106 -16.51 -13.48 -18.66
CA LEU A 106 -16.83 -12.91 -17.36
C LEU A 106 -18.15 -13.51 -16.86
N GLU A 107 -18.10 -14.12 -15.69
CA GLU A 107 -19.27 -14.67 -14.99
C GLU A 107 -19.74 -13.68 -13.92
N VAL A 108 -21.00 -13.27 -13.96
CA VAL A 108 -21.59 -12.41 -12.94
C VAL A 108 -21.79 -13.23 -11.66
N LEU A 109 -21.11 -12.83 -10.57
CA LEU A 109 -21.30 -13.43 -9.26
C LEU A 109 -22.52 -12.81 -8.55
N GLN A 110 -22.57 -11.48 -8.53
CA GLN A 110 -23.69 -10.74 -7.95
C GLN A 110 -23.67 -9.27 -8.37
N ASN A 111 -24.81 -8.59 -8.17
CA ASN A 111 -24.91 -7.16 -8.30
C ASN A 111 -24.50 -6.50 -6.97
N VAL A 112 -23.63 -5.51 -7.04
CA VAL A 112 -23.18 -4.73 -5.89
C VAL A 112 -23.88 -3.38 -5.92
N ASP A 113 -24.32 -2.93 -4.75
CA ASP A 113 -24.95 -1.63 -4.56
C ASP A 113 -24.01 -0.51 -5.05
N ALA A 114 -24.52 0.36 -5.92
CA ALA A 114 -23.72 1.49 -6.46
C ALA A 114 -23.29 2.50 -5.40
N TYR A 115 -23.94 2.52 -4.24
CA TYR A 115 -23.54 3.33 -3.09
C TYR A 115 -22.41 2.69 -2.27
N LEU A 116 -22.02 1.44 -2.59
CA LEU A 116 -20.86 0.82 -1.98
C LEU A 116 -19.59 1.40 -2.62
N LYS A 117 -18.76 2.04 -1.81
CA LYS A 117 -17.53 2.73 -2.19
C LYS A 117 -16.32 2.11 -1.47
N TYR A 118 -15.13 2.46 -1.94
CA TYR A 118 -13.87 2.00 -1.35
C TYR A 118 -13.80 0.47 -1.23
N ILE A 119 -14.22 -0.22 -2.31
CA ILE A 119 -14.29 -1.66 -2.32
C ILE A 119 -12.90 -2.24 -2.43
N VAL A 120 -12.56 -3.12 -1.49
CA VAL A 120 -11.30 -3.87 -1.45
C VAL A 120 -11.56 -5.34 -1.21
N MET A 121 -10.70 -6.20 -1.72
CA MET A 121 -10.79 -7.64 -1.50
C MET A 121 -9.85 -8.07 -0.39
N SER A 122 -10.27 -9.05 0.40
CA SER A 122 -9.42 -9.69 1.39
C SER A 122 -8.27 -10.44 0.70
N PRO A 123 -7.03 -10.41 1.24
CA PRO A 123 -5.88 -11.11 0.65
C PRO A 123 -6.09 -12.60 0.43
N ASN A 124 -6.93 -13.27 1.24
CA ASN A 124 -7.29 -14.68 1.07
C ASN A 124 -8.35 -14.93 -0.03
N GLY A 125 -8.81 -13.89 -0.73
CA GLY A 125 -9.75 -14.00 -1.84
C GLY A 125 -11.18 -14.41 -1.47
N LYS A 126 -11.58 -14.35 -0.18
CA LYS A 126 -12.88 -14.84 0.27
C LYS A 126 -13.95 -13.76 0.45
N TYR A 127 -13.54 -12.52 0.68
CA TYR A 127 -14.45 -11.42 1.00
C TYR A 127 -14.11 -10.18 0.20
N ILE A 128 -15.11 -9.40 -0.13
CA ILE A 128 -14.95 -7.99 -0.45
C ILE A 128 -15.49 -7.16 0.71
N THR A 129 -14.88 -6.01 0.95
CA THR A 129 -15.30 -5.07 2.00
C THR A 129 -15.43 -3.70 1.38
N GLY A 130 -16.45 -2.97 1.77
CA GLY A 130 -16.67 -1.61 1.28
C GLY A 130 -17.56 -0.84 2.25
N ILE A 131 -17.73 0.45 1.96
CA ILE A 131 -18.53 1.37 2.75
C ILE A 131 -19.72 1.81 1.91
N LYS A 132 -20.94 1.47 2.34
CA LYS A 132 -22.15 2.04 1.76
C LYS A 132 -22.34 3.45 2.33
N ILE A 133 -22.28 4.44 1.45
CA ILE A 133 -22.38 5.86 1.81
C ILE A 133 -23.75 6.37 1.42
N THR A 134 -24.51 6.84 2.42
CA THR A 134 -25.78 7.56 2.26
C THR A 134 -25.76 8.83 3.11
N ASP A 135 -26.72 9.73 2.89
CA ASP A 135 -26.82 10.99 3.67
C ASP A 135 -27.05 10.75 5.17
N ASP A 136 -27.69 9.62 5.52
CA ASP A 136 -28.10 9.30 6.89
C ASP A 136 -27.14 8.32 7.61
N SER A 137 -26.37 7.53 6.84
CA SER A 137 -25.49 6.51 7.43
C SER A 137 -24.35 6.13 6.51
N HIS A 138 -23.18 5.84 7.11
CA HIS A 138 -22.09 5.12 6.50
C HIS A 138 -22.05 3.71 7.07
N VAL A 139 -22.20 2.70 6.24
CA VAL A 139 -22.22 1.31 6.68
C VAL A 139 -21.02 0.57 6.11
N LEU A 140 -20.08 0.23 6.98
CA LEU A 140 -18.97 -0.67 6.65
C LEU A 140 -19.50 -2.10 6.65
N LYS A 141 -19.36 -2.80 5.54
CA LYS A 141 -19.81 -4.19 5.42
C LYS A 141 -18.81 -5.04 4.64
N SER A 142 -18.82 -6.33 4.93
CA SER A 142 -18.14 -7.34 4.11
C SER A 142 -19.17 -8.22 3.40
N ILE A 143 -18.78 -8.75 2.25
CA ILE A 143 -19.61 -9.62 1.41
C ILE A 143 -18.76 -10.86 1.10
N SER A 144 -19.29 -12.02 1.42
CA SER A 144 -18.67 -13.30 1.10
C SER A 144 -18.76 -13.59 -0.40
N LEU A 145 -17.65 -13.96 -1.02
CA LEU A 145 -17.59 -14.29 -2.46
C LEU A 145 -18.13 -15.70 -2.77
N SER A 146 -18.31 -16.55 -1.76
CA SER A 146 -18.80 -17.92 -1.94
C SER A 146 -20.32 -18.03 -2.01
N ASP A 147 -21.03 -17.22 -1.24
CA ASP A 147 -22.47 -17.32 -1.05
C ASP A 147 -23.21 -15.96 -1.10
N GLY A 148 -22.47 -14.86 -1.26
CA GLY A 148 -23.03 -13.52 -1.32
C GLY A 148 -23.56 -12.98 0.01
N VAL A 149 -23.30 -13.66 1.14
CA VAL A 149 -23.79 -13.23 2.45
C VAL A 149 -23.09 -11.92 2.84
N GLU A 150 -23.92 -10.94 3.20
CA GLU A 150 -23.48 -9.64 3.69
C GLU A 150 -23.40 -9.65 5.22
N GLN A 151 -22.28 -9.14 5.75
CA GLN A 151 -22.08 -8.90 7.17
C GLN A 151 -21.84 -7.41 7.41
N ILE A 152 -22.71 -6.79 8.22
CA ILE A 152 -22.49 -5.43 8.70
C ILE A 152 -21.42 -5.47 9.79
N ILE A 153 -20.32 -4.71 9.58
CA ILE A 153 -19.23 -4.57 10.54
C ILE A 153 -19.53 -3.41 11.47
N GLU A 154 -19.87 -2.24 10.93
CA GLU A 154 -20.18 -1.04 11.69
C GLU A 154 -21.17 -0.16 10.94
N THR A 155 -22.04 0.52 11.70
CA THR A 155 -22.90 1.59 11.19
C THR A 155 -22.49 2.90 11.85
N ILE A 156 -22.07 3.87 11.05
CA ILE A 156 -21.49 5.13 11.48
C ILE A 156 -22.47 6.25 11.13
N ASN A 157 -22.76 7.12 12.12
CA ASN A 157 -23.57 8.30 11.92
C ASN A 157 -22.71 9.43 11.32
N PRO A 158 -22.92 9.82 10.04
CA PRO A 158 -22.08 10.81 9.36
C PRO A 158 -22.18 12.22 9.96
N ARG A 159 -23.21 12.50 10.78
CA ARG A 159 -23.34 13.77 11.49
C ARG A 159 -22.40 13.87 12.71
N GLN A 160 -21.90 12.76 13.20
CA GLN A 160 -20.99 12.69 14.36
C GLN A 160 -19.57 12.32 13.93
N THR A 161 -19.45 11.33 13.04
CA THR A 161 -18.17 10.76 12.61
C THR A 161 -18.21 10.46 11.13
N GLN A 162 -17.17 10.82 10.40
CA GLN A 162 -17.02 10.52 8.99
C GLN A 162 -15.98 9.40 8.80
N VAL A 163 -16.26 8.48 7.89
CA VAL A 163 -15.21 7.60 7.38
C VAL A 163 -14.38 8.39 6.39
N PHE A 164 -13.13 8.49 6.69
CA PHE A 164 -12.21 9.36 5.99
C PHE A 164 -11.29 8.59 5.04
N SER A 165 -10.89 7.36 5.41
CA SER A 165 -10.08 6.48 4.56
C SER A 165 -10.25 5.00 4.94
N GLY A 166 -10.01 4.11 3.99
CA GLY A 166 -10.15 2.66 4.14
C GLY A 166 -11.42 2.14 3.48
N PRO A 167 -11.75 0.84 3.63
CA PRO A 167 -11.11 -0.15 4.50
C PRO A 167 -9.78 -0.70 3.95
N PHE A 168 -8.92 -1.17 4.85
CA PHE A 168 -7.65 -1.82 4.53
C PHE A 168 -7.55 -3.17 5.27
N TRP A 169 -7.19 -4.21 4.55
CA TRP A 169 -6.98 -5.54 5.11
C TRP A 169 -5.53 -5.74 5.58
N SER A 170 -5.34 -6.47 6.71
CA SER A 170 -4.06 -7.10 7.01
C SER A 170 -3.79 -8.24 6.02
N ASP A 171 -2.52 -8.58 5.79
CA ASP A 171 -2.16 -9.56 4.77
C ASP A 171 -2.68 -10.98 5.08
N ASN A 172 -2.86 -11.33 6.35
CA ASN A 172 -3.50 -12.59 6.79
C ASN A 172 -5.03 -12.56 6.73
N SER A 173 -5.65 -11.48 6.27
CA SER A 173 -7.10 -11.30 6.17
C SER A 173 -7.85 -11.37 7.51
N ARG A 174 -7.17 -11.08 8.62
CA ARG A 174 -7.79 -11.08 9.94
C ARG A 174 -8.30 -9.71 10.36
N TYR A 175 -7.55 -8.66 10.07
CA TYR A 175 -7.89 -7.31 10.52
C TYR A 175 -8.35 -6.44 9.36
N ILE A 176 -9.43 -5.68 9.59
CA ILE A 176 -9.89 -4.61 8.71
C ILE A 176 -9.70 -3.30 9.46
N SER A 177 -8.86 -2.42 8.91
CA SER A 177 -8.60 -1.10 9.48
C SER A 177 -9.21 0.01 8.61
N TYR A 178 -9.67 1.07 9.25
CA TYR A 178 -10.22 2.25 8.59
C TYR A 178 -10.05 3.47 9.47
N LEU A 179 -10.06 4.64 8.85
CA LEU A 179 -9.85 5.90 9.54
C LEU A 179 -11.18 6.63 9.74
N LEU A 180 -11.38 7.10 10.95
CA LEU A 180 -12.55 7.87 11.37
C LEU A 180 -12.12 9.29 11.76
N MET A 181 -12.94 10.27 11.43
CA MET A 181 -12.75 11.66 11.80
C MET A 181 -14.05 12.25 12.35
N ASP A 182 -13.97 13.11 13.36
CA ASP A 182 -15.13 13.81 13.86
C ASP A 182 -15.75 14.72 12.79
N ALA A 183 -17.08 14.63 12.59
CA ALA A 183 -17.78 15.39 11.58
C ALA A 183 -17.62 16.92 11.73
N ALA A 184 -17.47 17.42 12.94
CA ALA A 184 -17.21 18.84 13.22
C ALA A 184 -15.88 19.32 12.62
N THR A 185 -14.90 18.43 12.51
CA THR A 185 -13.59 18.69 11.90
C THR A 185 -13.69 18.65 10.37
N TYR A 186 -14.57 17.79 9.84
CA TYR A 186 -14.74 17.54 8.41
C TYR A 186 -15.52 18.65 7.66
N ASN A 187 -15.81 19.77 8.21
CA ASN A 187 -16.67 20.89 7.73
C ASN A 187 -16.58 21.27 6.23
N GLY A 188 -16.39 20.31 5.32
CA GLY A 188 -16.40 20.51 3.87
C GLY A 188 -15.26 21.40 3.32
N ARG A 189 -14.36 21.89 4.18
CA ARG A 189 -13.23 22.76 3.80
C ARG A 189 -11.96 21.98 3.40
N ILE A 190 -11.99 20.65 3.49
CA ILE A 190 -10.83 19.79 3.22
C ILE A 190 -10.65 19.53 1.70
N GLN A 191 -11.17 20.38 0.83
CA GLN A 191 -11.01 20.17 -0.61
C GLN A 191 -9.70 20.73 -1.19
N THR A 192 -8.92 21.54 -0.49
CA THR A 192 -7.77 22.20 -1.10
C THR A 192 -6.54 22.41 -0.21
N ASP A 193 -6.63 22.30 1.10
CA ASP A 193 -5.48 22.56 1.96
C ASP A 193 -5.19 21.38 2.90
N LEU A 194 -3.96 20.92 2.84
CA LEU A 194 -3.37 19.82 3.61
C LEU A 194 -3.29 20.07 5.13
N ASP A 195 -3.86 21.14 5.60
CA ASP A 195 -3.88 21.47 7.01
C ASP A 195 -5.05 20.78 7.71
N ILE A 196 -4.79 19.57 8.22
CA ILE A 196 -5.63 19.04 9.29
C ILE A 196 -5.46 20.00 10.47
N PRO A 197 -6.54 20.66 10.96
CA PRO A 197 -6.40 21.53 12.12
C PRO A 197 -5.74 20.75 13.26
N ALA A 198 -4.70 21.32 13.83
CA ALA A 198 -4.05 20.75 15.01
C ALA A 198 -5.13 20.46 16.07
N GLY A 199 -5.29 19.17 16.44
CA GLY A 199 -6.36 18.75 17.34
C GLY A 199 -7.52 18.00 16.67
N SER A 200 -7.50 17.79 15.34
CA SER A 200 -8.47 16.93 14.66
C SER A 200 -8.43 15.52 15.23
N ALA A 201 -9.56 15.08 15.78
CA ALA A 201 -9.66 13.76 16.40
C ALA A 201 -9.80 12.67 15.32
N ILE A 202 -8.67 12.32 14.69
CA ILE A 202 -8.63 11.13 13.81
C ILE A 202 -8.40 9.91 14.68
N LYS A 203 -9.11 8.85 14.37
CA LYS A 203 -9.01 7.55 15.04
C LYS A 203 -8.76 6.45 13.99
N LEU A 204 -7.89 5.52 14.33
CA LEU A 204 -7.77 4.25 13.64
C LEU A 204 -8.77 3.28 14.29
N ALA A 205 -9.74 2.82 13.52
CA ALA A 205 -10.61 1.71 13.91
C ALA A 205 -10.09 0.41 13.29
N VAL A 206 -10.10 -0.65 14.08
CA VAL A 206 -9.62 -1.99 13.69
C VAL A 206 -10.67 -3.02 14.08
N TYR A 207 -11.23 -3.68 13.07
CA TYR A 207 -12.15 -4.81 13.25
C TYR A 207 -11.36 -6.12 13.15
N ASP A 208 -11.46 -6.98 14.16
CA ASP A 208 -10.92 -8.35 14.16
C ASP A 208 -12.01 -9.31 13.67
N THR A 209 -11.83 -9.86 12.48
CA THR A 209 -12.79 -10.79 11.87
C THR A 209 -12.97 -12.09 12.64
N THR A 210 -12.02 -12.47 13.51
CA THR A 210 -12.09 -13.69 14.34
C THR A 210 -12.96 -13.49 15.56
N THR A 211 -12.88 -12.33 16.20
CA THR A 211 -13.62 -12.04 17.44
C THR A 211 -14.89 -11.23 17.19
N GLY A 212 -15.00 -10.57 16.03
CA GLY A 212 -16.08 -9.65 15.71
C GLY A 212 -16.01 -8.33 16.49
N GLN A 213 -14.88 -8.02 17.11
CA GLN A 213 -14.72 -6.81 17.93
C GLN A 213 -14.07 -5.69 17.15
N ILE A 214 -14.47 -4.45 17.46
CA ILE A 214 -13.85 -3.23 16.95
C ILE A 214 -13.09 -2.56 18.09
N SER A 215 -11.81 -2.26 17.84
CA SER A 215 -10.97 -1.45 18.70
C SER A 215 -10.69 -0.11 18.03
N SER A 216 -10.58 0.96 18.80
CA SER A 216 -10.35 2.31 18.27
C SER A 216 -9.19 2.98 19.00
N TYR A 217 -8.28 3.55 18.21
CA TYR A 217 -7.03 4.16 18.68
C TYR A 217 -6.95 5.60 18.19
N PRO A 218 -6.82 6.61 19.10
CA PRO A 218 -6.62 7.99 18.70
C PRO A 218 -5.27 8.15 18.01
N LEU A 219 -5.25 8.90 16.90
CA LEU A 219 -4.05 9.26 16.17
C LEU A 219 -3.59 10.69 16.48
N SER A 220 -4.31 11.41 17.33
CA SER A 220 -3.92 12.73 17.80
C SER A 220 -2.64 12.65 18.64
N GLY A 221 -1.67 13.50 18.32
CA GLY A 221 -0.38 13.51 19.02
C GLY A 221 0.67 12.55 18.48
N LEU A 222 0.39 11.82 17.39
CA LEU A 222 1.44 11.14 16.66
C LEU A 222 2.36 12.16 15.99
N GLU A 223 3.66 11.97 16.11
CA GLU A 223 4.70 12.76 15.42
C GLU A 223 4.77 12.40 13.92
N ILE A 224 3.61 12.28 13.26
CA ILE A 224 3.51 12.04 11.83
C ILE A 224 2.99 13.34 11.21
N THR A 225 3.80 13.95 10.37
CA THR A 225 3.41 15.14 9.61
C THR A 225 2.63 14.74 8.37
N GLY A 226 1.49 15.41 8.13
CA GLY A 226 0.69 15.21 6.93
C GLY A 226 -0.63 14.48 7.16
N TRP A 227 -1.29 14.18 6.05
CA TRP A 227 -2.60 13.55 6.01
C TRP A 227 -2.46 12.03 5.85
N ILE A 228 -2.86 11.24 6.86
CA ILE A 228 -2.77 9.77 6.79
C ILE A 228 -3.71 9.25 5.71
N THR A 229 -3.16 8.75 4.61
CA THR A 229 -3.90 8.25 3.45
C THR A 229 -4.04 6.74 3.47
N ARG A 230 -3.06 6.04 4.05
CA ARG A 230 -3.03 4.58 4.10
C ARG A 230 -2.61 4.07 5.45
N VAL A 231 -3.18 2.93 5.80
CA VAL A 231 -2.84 2.17 7.02
C VAL A 231 -2.69 0.71 6.64
N LYS A 232 -1.72 0.03 7.24
CA LYS A 232 -1.55 -1.41 7.06
C LYS A 232 -1.21 -2.08 8.38
N MET A 233 -2.17 -2.83 8.91
CA MET A 233 -2.00 -3.61 10.15
C MET A 233 -1.06 -4.78 9.92
N SER A 234 -0.23 -5.08 10.93
CA SER A 234 0.51 -6.34 10.99
C SER A 234 -0.42 -7.53 11.23
N ASP A 235 0.04 -8.73 10.89
CA ASP A 235 -0.75 -9.97 11.02
C ASP A 235 -1.10 -10.35 12.45
N ASP A 236 -0.32 -9.88 13.43
CA ASP A 236 -0.60 -10.07 14.86
C ASP A 236 -1.54 -9.00 15.43
N GLY A 237 -1.84 -7.96 14.65
CA GLY A 237 -2.69 -6.83 15.08
C GLY A 237 -2.03 -5.89 16.10
N GLN A 238 -0.71 -6.01 16.33
CA GLN A 238 0.00 -5.22 17.34
C GLN A 238 0.78 -4.03 16.77
N SER A 239 0.99 -4.02 15.46
CA SER A 239 1.73 -2.95 14.80
C SER A 239 0.98 -2.44 13.57
N VAL A 240 1.26 -1.20 13.19
CA VAL A 240 0.61 -0.55 12.06
C VAL A 240 1.61 0.32 11.31
N LEU A 241 1.59 0.22 10.00
CA LEU A 241 2.26 1.15 9.11
C LEU A 241 1.27 2.24 8.70
N PHE A 242 1.75 3.48 8.67
CA PHE A 242 1.02 4.64 8.20
C PHE A 242 1.75 5.27 7.02
N ALA A 243 1.03 5.65 5.98
CA ALA A 243 1.52 6.62 5.01
C ALA A 243 0.71 7.90 5.17
N ALA A 244 1.41 9.02 5.37
CA ALA A 244 0.81 10.33 5.54
C ALA A 244 1.31 11.26 4.43
N GLU A 245 0.40 11.72 3.58
CA GLU A 245 0.69 12.66 2.50
C GLU A 245 1.02 14.03 3.08
N GLN A 246 2.21 14.54 2.78
CA GLN A 246 2.66 15.90 3.17
C GLN A 246 2.32 16.92 2.10
N ASN A 247 2.37 16.52 0.85
CA ASN A 247 2.01 17.29 -0.33
C ASN A 247 1.66 16.32 -1.47
N LYS A 248 1.24 16.83 -2.62
CA LYS A 248 0.83 16.00 -3.77
C LYS A 248 1.89 15.01 -4.30
N ARG A 249 3.11 15.04 -3.80
CA ARG A 249 4.22 14.23 -4.32
C ARG A 249 4.96 13.44 -3.26
N THR A 250 4.88 13.87 -2.00
CA THR A 250 5.65 13.27 -0.91
C THR A 250 4.74 12.87 0.23
N ALA A 251 5.04 11.74 0.82
CA ALA A 251 4.43 11.28 2.05
C ALA A 251 5.52 10.97 3.08
N SER A 252 5.14 10.89 4.34
CA SER A 252 5.95 10.29 5.40
C SER A 252 5.39 8.93 5.76
N LEU A 253 6.27 8.02 6.12
CA LEU A 253 5.93 6.70 6.63
C LEU A 253 6.15 6.67 8.14
N GLY A 254 5.23 6.07 8.87
CA GLY A 254 5.36 5.79 10.30
C GLY A 254 5.13 4.32 10.58
N LEU A 255 5.97 3.74 11.44
CA LEU A 255 5.71 2.46 12.10
C LEU A 255 5.22 2.75 13.51
N GLY A 256 3.98 2.39 13.80
CA GLY A 256 3.38 2.48 15.13
C GLY A 256 3.21 1.12 15.79
N ARG A 257 3.41 1.07 17.11
CA ARG A 257 3.04 -0.07 17.94
C ARG A 257 1.81 0.25 18.78
N ILE A 258 0.85 -0.65 18.77
CA ILE A 258 -0.34 -0.55 19.60
C ILE A 258 0.01 -0.96 21.03
N HIS A 259 -0.25 -0.07 21.97
CA HIS A 259 -0.04 -0.34 23.39
C HIS A 259 -1.22 0.20 24.22
N GLY A 260 -1.98 -0.70 24.84
CA GLY A 260 -3.21 -0.32 25.53
C GLY A 260 -4.21 0.34 24.60
N SER A 261 -4.62 1.56 24.91
CA SER A 261 -5.56 2.36 24.09
C SER A 261 -4.89 3.34 23.13
N GLY A 262 -3.57 3.28 22.97
CA GLY A 262 -2.81 4.22 22.14
C GLY A 262 -1.87 3.57 21.15
N ILE A 263 -1.24 4.40 20.34
CA ILE A 263 -0.22 4.00 19.38
C ILE A 263 1.04 4.79 19.67
N HIS A 264 2.17 4.12 19.75
CA HIS A 264 3.49 4.71 19.91
C HIS A 264 4.28 4.56 18.61
N ILE A 265 4.82 5.67 18.07
CA ILE A 265 5.65 5.63 16.86
C ILE A 265 7.06 5.15 17.24
N GLU A 266 7.49 4.07 16.60
CA GLU A 266 8.81 3.45 16.78
C GLU A 266 9.81 3.87 15.69
N TYR A 267 9.30 4.20 14.49
CA TYR A 267 10.11 4.60 13.35
C TYR A 267 9.34 5.55 12.46
N GLY A 268 10.02 6.48 11.83
CA GLY A 268 9.51 7.38 10.81
C GLY A 268 10.51 7.57 9.68
N HIS A 269 10.01 7.70 8.45
CA HIS A 269 10.80 7.99 7.26
C HIS A 269 10.07 9.03 6.41
N GLU A 270 10.79 10.03 5.93
CA GLU A 270 10.25 11.06 5.07
C GLU A 270 10.50 10.73 3.59
N GLU A 271 9.85 11.48 2.68
CA GLU A 271 10.04 11.34 1.24
C GLU A 271 9.76 9.93 0.70
N VAL A 272 8.69 9.31 1.20
CA VAL A 272 8.23 8.02 0.71
C VAL A 272 7.08 8.17 -0.28
N GLY A 273 6.89 7.14 -1.12
CA GLY A 273 5.66 6.92 -1.85
C GLY A 273 4.59 6.28 -0.95
N GLU A 274 3.42 6.00 -1.51
CA GLU A 274 2.34 5.37 -0.77
C GLU A 274 2.44 3.85 -0.64
N GLN A 275 3.43 3.23 -1.30
CA GLN A 275 3.57 1.78 -1.34
C GLN A 275 4.40 1.28 -0.17
N MET A 276 3.78 0.44 0.65
CA MET A 276 4.38 -0.21 1.80
C MET A 276 3.79 -1.60 2.02
N ALA A 277 4.58 -2.55 2.50
CA ALA A 277 4.13 -3.91 2.77
C ALA A 277 4.92 -4.57 3.90
N TRP A 278 4.26 -5.39 4.71
CA TRP A 278 4.91 -6.22 5.70
C TRP A 278 5.61 -7.41 5.06
N LEU A 279 6.86 -7.67 5.41
CA LEU A 279 7.55 -8.93 5.13
C LEU A 279 7.24 -9.97 6.22
N ASN A 280 7.25 -9.53 7.45
CA ASN A 280 6.90 -10.31 8.65
C ASN A 280 6.57 -9.36 9.80
N GLN A 281 6.49 -9.84 11.03
CA GLN A 281 6.17 -9.01 12.21
C GLN A 281 7.22 -7.93 12.52
N ASP A 282 8.48 -8.15 12.09
CA ASP A 282 9.61 -7.28 12.43
C ASP A 282 10.18 -6.52 11.22
N GLN A 283 9.78 -6.88 10.01
CA GLN A 283 10.33 -6.32 8.78
C GLN A 283 9.23 -5.85 7.84
N PHE A 284 9.46 -4.74 7.19
CA PHE A 284 8.58 -4.22 6.15
C PHE A 284 9.39 -3.54 5.06
N VAL A 285 8.78 -3.43 3.89
CA VAL A 285 9.35 -2.73 2.73
C VAL A 285 8.49 -1.54 2.37
N PHE A 286 9.13 -0.51 1.83
CA PHE A 286 8.47 0.70 1.36
C PHE A 286 9.25 1.34 0.20
N LEU A 287 8.53 2.08 -0.63
CA LEU A 287 9.11 2.73 -1.79
C LEU A 287 9.39 4.21 -1.49
N GLY A 288 10.63 4.66 -1.68
CA GLY A 288 11.01 6.06 -1.67
C GLY A 288 10.52 6.80 -2.93
N ILE A 289 10.38 8.11 -2.87
CA ILE A 289 9.98 8.94 -4.02
C ILE A 289 11.03 8.93 -5.15
N ASP A 290 12.28 8.65 -4.81
CA ASP A 290 13.40 8.50 -5.73
C ASP A 290 13.38 7.15 -6.48
N GLY A 291 12.43 6.27 -6.15
CA GLY A 291 12.33 4.92 -6.70
C GLY A 291 13.22 3.91 -5.99
N THR A 292 13.76 4.22 -4.83
CA THR A 292 14.50 3.25 -4.01
C THR A 292 13.53 2.41 -3.20
N LEU A 293 13.60 1.09 -3.32
CA LEU A 293 12.86 0.15 -2.49
C LEU A 293 13.69 -0.19 -1.26
N TYR A 294 13.20 0.21 -0.10
CA TYR A 294 13.82 -0.01 1.19
C TYR A 294 13.21 -1.19 1.93
N GLU A 295 14.02 -1.85 2.76
CA GLU A 295 13.59 -2.78 3.80
C GLU A 295 14.03 -2.22 5.17
N TYR A 296 13.11 -2.17 6.11
CA TYR A 296 13.42 -1.83 7.50
C TYR A 296 13.21 -3.04 8.41
N ASP A 297 14.24 -3.37 9.21
CA ASP A 297 14.20 -4.40 10.25
C ASP A 297 14.21 -3.74 11.64
N ARG A 298 13.07 -3.82 12.36
CA ARG A 298 12.90 -3.19 13.68
C ARG A 298 13.76 -3.80 14.77
N ARG A 299 14.20 -5.08 14.63
CA ARG A 299 14.99 -5.80 15.65
C ARG A 299 16.36 -5.16 15.86
N ASN A 300 17.00 -4.78 14.77
CA ASN A 300 18.30 -4.13 14.76
C ASN A 300 18.26 -2.66 14.35
N LYS A 301 17.04 -2.14 14.03
CA LYS A 301 16.80 -0.78 13.53
C LYS A 301 17.62 -0.48 12.28
N ALA A 302 17.76 -1.46 11.41
CA ALA A 302 18.52 -1.34 10.17
C ALA A 302 17.60 -1.02 9.00
N LEU A 303 18.05 -0.07 8.17
CA LEU A 303 17.46 0.25 6.88
C LEU A 303 18.39 -0.28 5.80
N SER A 304 17.85 -1.08 4.87
CA SER A 304 18.59 -1.67 3.76
C SER A 304 17.95 -1.26 2.43
N ILE A 305 18.76 -1.13 1.39
CA ILE A 305 18.28 -0.93 0.03
C ILE A 305 18.15 -2.30 -0.61
N LEU A 306 16.93 -2.63 -1.09
CA LEU A 306 16.69 -3.86 -1.86
C LEU A 306 16.88 -3.64 -3.35
N LEU A 307 16.32 -2.56 -3.88
CA LEU A 307 16.34 -2.22 -5.31
C LEU A 307 16.36 -0.72 -5.51
N GLU A 308 16.85 -0.29 -6.68
CA GLU A 308 16.78 1.09 -7.14
C GLU A 308 15.96 1.19 -8.44
N LYS A 309 15.48 2.40 -8.77
CA LYS A 309 14.70 2.73 -9.97
C LYS A 309 13.38 1.97 -10.06
N VAL A 310 12.78 1.62 -8.94
CA VAL A 310 11.48 0.96 -8.85
C VAL A 310 10.36 1.99 -9.02
N ILE A 311 9.36 1.68 -9.83
CA ILE A 311 8.15 2.50 -9.99
C ILE A 311 7.04 1.99 -9.06
N SER A 312 6.88 0.67 -9.00
CA SER A 312 5.89 0.00 -8.18
C SER A 312 6.33 -1.41 -7.82
N PHE A 313 5.82 -1.94 -6.73
CA PHE A 313 6.08 -3.31 -6.32
C PHE A 313 4.86 -3.97 -5.70
N GLN A 314 4.85 -5.30 -5.66
CA GLN A 314 3.84 -6.11 -4.98
C GLN A 314 4.48 -7.39 -4.45
N LEU A 315 4.29 -7.66 -3.16
CA LEU A 315 4.70 -8.93 -2.55
C LEU A 315 3.70 -10.04 -2.86
N SER A 316 4.19 -11.28 -2.98
CA SER A 316 3.33 -12.46 -3.02
C SER A 316 2.61 -12.68 -1.68
N PRO A 317 1.46 -13.39 -1.65
CA PRO A 317 0.73 -13.67 -0.41
C PRO A 317 1.55 -14.35 0.68
N ASP A 318 2.49 -15.22 0.30
CA ASP A 318 3.42 -15.88 1.25
C ASP A 318 4.68 -15.05 1.54
N ARG A 319 4.81 -13.85 0.91
CA ARG A 319 5.93 -12.89 1.08
C ARG A 319 7.30 -13.43 0.71
N LYS A 320 7.35 -14.49 -0.09
CA LYS A 320 8.61 -15.06 -0.58
C LYS A 320 9.02 -14.51 -1.94
N TYR A 321 8.07 -13.90 -2.66
CA TYR A 321 8.32 -13.37 -3.99
C TYR A 321 7.90 -11.91 -4.06
N ILE A 322 8.50 -11.21 -5.00
CA ILE A 322 8.20 -9.82 -5.31
C ILE A 322 8.01 -9.65 -6.82
N ALA A 323 6.96 -8.96 -7.22
CA ALA A 323 6.84 -8.38 -8.54
C ALA A 323 7.12 -6.87 -8.44
N TYR A 324 7.84 -6.32 -9.38
CA TYR A 324 8.12 -4.89 -9.40
C TYR A 324 8.34 -4.39 -10.82
N SER A 325 8.13 -3.11 -11.03
CA SER A 325 8.40 -2.45 -12.30
C SER A 325 9.56 -1.48 -12.17
N LYS A 326 10.39 -1.45 -13.21
CA LYS A 326 11.49 -0.49 -13.37
C LYS A 326 11.36 0.25 -14.69
N LYS A 327 11.79 1.51 -14.68
CA LYS A 327 12.00 2.25 -15.91
C LYS A 327 13.47 2.11 -16.33
N ASP A 328 13.68 1.60 -17.54
CA ASP A 328 14.98 1.53 -18.16
C ASP A 328 14.92 2.31 -19.49
N ASN A 329 15.62 3.45 -19.53
CA ASN A 329 15.52 4.44 -20.62
C ASN A 329 14.06 4.86 -20.88
N ASP A 330 13.52 4.55 -22.07
CA ASP A 330 12.15 4.89 -22.48
C ASP A 330 11.16 3.72 -22.30
N SER A 331 11.60 2.60 -21.76
CA SER A 331 10.79 1.39 -21.56
C SER A 331 10.56 1.14 -20.08
N VAL A 332 9.39 0.59 -19.75
CA VAL A 332 9.10 0.03 -18.44
C VAL A 332 9.05 -1.48 -18.55
N SER A 333 9.79 -2.14 -17.69
CA SER A 333 9.83 -3.60 -17.59
C SER A 333 9.30 -4.04 -16.24
N ILE A 334 8.57 -5.15 -16.25
CA ILE A 334 8.04 -5.81 -15.05
C ILE A 334 8.90 -7.02 -14.78
N PHE A 335 9.32 -7.16 -13.55
CA PHE A 335 10.18 -8.23 -13.06
C PHE A 335 9.48 -9.04 -11.99
N ALA A 336 9.87 -10.29 -11.88
CA ALA A 336 9.55 -11.14 -10.74
C ALA A 336 10.84 -11.70 -10.14
N GLY A 337 10.90 -11.82 -8.82
CA GLY A 337 12.07 -12.31 -8.10
C GLY A 337 11.71 -12.97 -6.78
N LYS A 338 12.64 -13.74 -6.23
CA LYS A 338 12.53 -14.41 -4.93
C LYS A 338 13.24 -13.58 -3.87
N LEU A 339 12.54 -13.25 -2.80
CA LEU A 339 13.12 -12.59 -1.63
C LEU A 339 13.93 -13.61 -0.81
N GLN A 340 15.17 -13.26 -0.49
CA GLN A 340 16.04 -14.06 0.39
C GLN A 340 16.93 -13.13 1.21
N GLY A 341 16.57 -12.94 2.48
CA GLY A 341 17.18 -11.89 3.30
C GLY A 341 17.04 -10.54 2.60
N ASN A 342 18.12 -9.76 2.53
CA ASN A 342 18.15 -8.44 1.90
C ASN A 342 18.42 -8.50 0.39
N ASN A 343 18.23 -9.65 -0.25
CA ASN A 343 18.50 -9.84 -1.68
C ASN A 343 17.28 -10.34 -2.44
N ILE A 344 17.23 -10.02 -3.73
CA ILE A 344 16.25 -10.55 -4.66
C ILE A 344 16.97 -11.47 -5.65
N LEU A 345 16.70 -12.76 -5.54
CA LEU A 345 17.27 -13.79 -6.41
C LEU A 345 16.33 -14.09 -7.58
N TYR A 346 16.88 -14.69 -8.65
CA TYR A 346 16.13 -15.10 -9.84
C TYR A 346 15.30 -13.97 -10.44
N ASN A 347 15.92 -12.80 -10.55
CA ASN A 347 15.31 -11.59 -11.04
C ASN A 347 15.09 -11.67 -12.55
N GLU A 348 13.88 -12.05 -12.97
CA GLU A 348 13.52 -12.26 -14.38
C GLU A 348 12.58 -11.16 -14.88
N SER A 349 12.86 -10.60 -16.07
CA SER A 349 11.92 -9.71 -16.75
C SER A 349 10.78 -10.56 -17.33
N VAL A 350 9.56 -10.33 -16.85
CA VAL A 350 8.39 -11.14 -17.21
C VAL A 350 7.47 -10.43 -18.22
N TYR A 351 7.56 -9.09 -18.32
CA TYR A 351 6.82 -8.31 -19.30
C TYR A 351 7.46 -6.94 -19.55
N GLN A 352 7.28 -6.37 -20.75
CA GLN A 352 7.88 -5.08 -21.15
C GLN A 352 6.88 -4.17 -21.87
N GLY A 353 7.14 -2.87 -21.85
CA GLY A 353 6.34 -1.85 -22.54
C GLY A 353 4.99 -1.55 -21.88
N PHE A 354 4.90 -1.75 -20.56
CA PHE A 354 3.67 -1.56 -19.81
C PHE A 354 3.95 -0.93 -18.44
N VAL A 355 3.25 0.16 -18.13
CA VAL A 355 3.31 0.81 -16.80
C VAL A 355 2.21 0.24 -15.94
N PRO A 356 2.52 -0.59 -14.96
CA PRO A 356 1.50 -1.15 -14.08
C PRO A 356 0.94 -0.05 -13.16
N THR A 357 -0.37 0.00 -13.04
CA THR A 357 -1.07 0.75 -11.99
C THR A 357 -1.33 -0.13 -10.78
N GLU A 358 -1.55 -1.43 -11.02
CA GLU A 358 -1.83 -2.43 -9.99
C GLU A 358 -1.23 -3.78 -10.41
N MET A 359 -0.75 -4.52 -9.43
CA MET A 359 -0.24 -5.88 -9.60
C MET A 359 -0.81 -6.78 -8.50
N PHE A 360 -1.19 -8.01 -8.83
CA PHE A 360 -1.77 -8.97 -7.88
C PHE A 360 -1.19 -10.35 -8.13
N TRP A 361 -0.51 -10.92 -7.16
CA TRP A 361 -0.10 -12.32 -7.19
C TRP A 361 -1.29 -13.25 -6.95
N SER A 362 -1.33 -14.37 -7.64
CA SER A 362 -2.27 -15.46 -7.32
C SER A 362 -1.98 -16.05 -5.94
N LEU A 363 -2.98 -16.69 -5.33
CA LEU A 363 -2.86 -17.22 -3.97
C LEU A 363 -1.81 -18.35 -3.83
N ASN A 364 -1.50 -19.02 -4.93
CA ASN A 364 -0.46 -20.07 -5.02
C ASN A 364 0.86 -19.57 -5.60
N ASN A 365 0.98 -18.24 -5.87
CA ASN A 365 2.17 -17.57 -6.40
C ASN A 365 2.63 -18.02 -7.81
N ASP A 366 1.80 -18.72 -8.58
CA ASP A 366 2.14 -19.17 -9.92
C ASP A 366 1.72 -18.22 -11.04
N SER A 367 1.02 -17.16 -10.69
CA SER A 367 0.49 -16.21 -11.65
C SER A 367 0.53 -14.77 -11.11
N LEU A 368 0.70 -13.81 -12.02
CA LEU A 368 0.69 -12.39 -11.73
C LEU A 368 -0.34 -11.69 -12.62
N MET A 369 -1.36 -11.10 -12.03
CA MET A 369 -2.30 -10.23 -12.72
C MET A 369 -1.80 -8.79 -12.67
N ILE A 370 -1.84 -8.09 -13.79
CA ILE A 370 -1.33 -6.74 -13.94
C ILE A 370 -2.40 -5.88 -14.61
N ASN A 371 -2.71 -4.76 -14.00
CA ASN A 371 -3.47 -3.68 -14.62
C ASN A 371 -2.53 -2.50 -14.89
N GLY A 372 -2.72 -1.79 -16.01
CA GLY A 372 -1.84 -0.66 -16.32
C GLY A 372 -1.99 -0.11 -17.74
N LYS A 373 -1.07 0.75 -18.14
CA LYS A 373 -1.07 1.46 -19.42
C LYS A 373 0.09 1.01 -20.30
N LYS A 374 -0.21 0.72 -21.57
CA LYS A 374 0.83 0.45 -22.55
C LYS A 374 1.53 1.76 -22.92
N ILE A 375 2.88 1.75 -22.94
CA ILE A 375 3.69 2.87 -23.46
C ILE A 375 3.91 2.64 -24.94
N TYR A 376 3.60 3.65 -25.77
CA TYR A 376 3.97 3.67 -27.18
C TYR A 376 5.38 4.22 -27.31
N SER A 377 6.22 3.50 -28.00
CA SER A 377 7.63 3.86 -28.18
C SER A 377 7.91 4.86 -29.31
N THR A 378 6.90 5.34 -30.06
CA THR A 378 7.19 6.31 -31.17
C THR A 378 5.99 7.20 -31.48
N GLU A 379 6.28 8.51 -31.64
CA GLU A 379 5.40 9.53 -32.25
C GLU A 379 4.92 9.18 -33.67
N LYS A 380 5.48 8.18 -34.33
CA LYS A 380 5.11 7.75 -35.69
C LYS A 380 3.76 7.02 -35.76
N GLU A 381 3.24 6.47 -34.67
CA GLU A 381 1.92 5.82 -34.66
C GLU A 381 0.77 6.83 -34.45
N LEU A 382 1.07 8.07 -34.09
CA LEU A 382 0.07 9.14 -33.90
C LEU A 382 -0.33 9.88 -35.19
N THR A 383 0.30 9.61 -36.31
CA THR A 383 0.04 10.32 -37.60
C THR A 383 -0.89 9.58 -38.56
N ASN A 384 -1.39 8.39 -38.20
CA ASN A 384 -2.42 7.72 -38.97
C ASN A 384 -3.80 8.26 -38.57
N THR A 385 -4.40 9.00 -39.48
CA THR A 385 -5.68 9.70 -39.40
C THR A 385 -6.92 8.82 -39.30
N GLU A 386 -6.80 7.54 -39.10
CA GLU A 386 -7.89 6.72 -38.61
C GLU A 386 -7.73 6.55 -37.10
N PRO A 387 -8.80 6.74 -36.29
CA PRO A 387 -8.74 6.40 -34.88
C PRO A 387 -8.53 4.89 -34.82
N GLY A 388 -7.27 4.48 -34.72
CA GLY A 388 -6.94 3.11 -34.33
C GLY A 388 -7.72 2.81 -33.03
N PRO A 389 -8.12 1.56 -32.78
CA PRO A 389 -8.84 1.22 -31.57
C PRO A 389 -8.09 1.83 -30.41
N ALA A 390 -8.73 2.74 -29.67
CA ALA A 390 -8.16 3.34 -28.50
C ALA A 390 -7.62 2.20 -27.67
N LEU A 391 -6.32 2.21 -27.42
CA LEU A 391 -5.66 1.12 -26.74
C LEU A 391 -5.99 1.27 -25.28
N TYR A 392 -7.10 0.64 -24.95
CA TYR A 392 -7.63 0.52 -23.61
C TYR A 392 -6.63 -0.26 -22.76
N ASN A 393 -6.49 0.14 -21.50
CA ASN A 393 -5.77 -0.63 -20.50
C ASN A 393 -6.40 -2.01 -20.42
N GLN A 394 -5.75 -3.04 -20.92
CA GLN A 394 -6.22 -4.42 -20.80
C GLN A 394 -5.47 -5.10 -19.68
N PRO A 395 -6.16 -5.57 -18.64
CA PRO A 395 -5.50 -6.37 -17.64
C PRO A 395 -4.91 -7.65 -18.24
N LEU A 396 -3.71 -7.96 -17.80
CA LEU A 396 -2.96 -9.15 -18.22
C LEU A 396 -2.83 -10.11 -17.06
N ILE A 397 -2.81 -11.40 -17.35
CA ILE A 397 -2.44 -12.46 -16.42
C ILE A 397 -1.22 -13.18 -16.99
N ILE A 398 -0.12 -13.15 -16.28
CA ILE A 398 1.10 -13.85 -16.61
C ILE A 398 1.13 -15.12 -15.77
N LYS A 399 1.15 -16.29 -16.41
CA LYS A 399 1.30 -17.56 -15.73
C LYS A 399 2.73 -18.06 -15.87
N PHE A 400 3.33 -18.46 -14.75
CA PHE A 400 4.66 -19.03 -14.67
C PHE A 400 4.64 -20.55 -14.83
N GLN A 401 5.82 -21.14 -15.11
CA GLN A 401 5.96 -22.59 -15.25
C GLN A 401 5.91 -23.32 -13.91
#